data_3ba4ec9a7dc9ad5b8a03ea8f93c51538
#
_entry.id   3ba4ec9a7dc9ad5b8a03ea8f93c51538
#
_cell.length_a   1.000
_cell.length_b   1.000
_cell.length_c   1.000
_cell.angle_alpha   90.00
_cell.angle_beta   90.00
_cell.angle_gamma   90.00
#
_symmetry.space_group_name_H-M   'P 1'
#
loop_
_entity.id
_entity.type
_entity.pdbx_description
1 polymer ?
#
loop_
_entity_poly.entity_id
_entity_poly.type
_entity_poly.pdbx_seq_one_letter_code
_entity_poly.pdbx_strand_id
1 'polypeptide(L)'
;MKNFFCKLLILLAVIFLAQSFSANVYAATPRGIPSGGKGATEAAAIEDMKLSTIKRVLAQITERSDDPASPYQQLIKLYNSFIDKVHVEKRGKNSSGAFVTGRVEIKYADIQLALGQLVKIFHANDVTREVYVFVRFVGNVTEEQLRSAENVILQRYLTRLKENKFVVANADEVIGQLNQTRSMDFNQFVAFVKQKTKENPEICTAIVGEIRMAKELEHADGVTMSCEMEIHSLDCLNNFTIIEDYDGSEVLSVPSMDVNRYGMFLFEKAAVTSSKSITDSLVKYWAQK
;
A
#
# COMPACT_ATOMS: atom_id res chain seq x y z
N MET A 1 17.02 12.71 -42.87
CA MET A 1 15.58 12.45 -43.00
C MET A 1 15.23 10.95 -43.07
N LYS A 2 15.92 10.08 -43.79
CA LYS A 2 15.60 8.63 -43.87
C LYS A 2 15.61 7.90 -42.53
N ASN A 3 16.52 8.21 -41.59
CA ASN A 3 16.59 7.54 -40.28
C ASN A 3 15.49 7.95 -39.28
N PHE A 4 14.91 9.15 -39.48
CA PHE A 4 13.81 9.60 -38.63
C PHE A 4 12.47 8.90 -38.99
N PHE A 5 12.24 8.74 -40.32
CA PHE A 5 11.05 8.04 -40.82
C PHE A 5 11.06 6.56 -40.44
N CYS A 6 12.20 5.89 -40.44
CA CYS A 6 12.32 4.48 -40.05
C CYS A 6 12.03 4.26 -38.56
N LYS A 7 12.52 5.15 -37.69
CA LYS A 7 12.27 5.11 -36.26
C LYS A 7 10.79 5.42 -35.92
N LEU A 8 10.16 6.32 -36.66
CA LEU A 8 8.75 6.66 -36.50
C LEU A 8 7.85 5.49 -36.93
N LEU A 9 8.20 4.80 -38.02
CA LEU A 9 7.47 3.60 -38.49
C LEU A 9 7.58 2.42 -37.52
N ILE A 10 8.74 2.21 -36.90
CA ILE A 10 8.93 1.17 -35.89
C ILE A 10 8.12 1.51 -34.62
N LEU A 11 8.09 2.78 -34.19
CA LEU A 11 7.30 3.21 -33.03
C LEU A 11 5.80 3.03 -33.29
N LEU A 12 5.30 3.38 -34.47
CA LEU A 12 3.91 3.17 -34.87
C LEU A 12 3.56 1.67 -34.94
N ALA A 13 4.44 0.82 -35.44
CA ALA A 13 4.23 -0.63 -35.49
C ALA A 13 4.17 -1.25 -34.09
N VAL A 14 4.99 -0.77 -33.13
CA VAL A 14 4.96 -1.23 -31.73
C VAL A 14 3.68 -0.79 -31.04
N ILE A 15 3.19 0.44 -31.28
CA ILE A 15 1.91 0.93 -30.74
C ILE A 15 0.75 0.14 -31.34
N PHE A 16 0.76 -0.20 -32.63
CA PHE A 16 -0.27 -1.01 -33.27
C PHE A 16 -0.29 -2.45 -32.75
N LEU A 17 0.89 -3.06 -32.52
CA LEU A 17 1.00 -4.38 -31.91
C LEU A 17 0.51 -4.39 -30.45
N ALA A 18 0.82 -3.35 -29.66
CA ALA A 18 0.35 -3.22 -28.29
C ALA A 18 -1.20 -3.05 -28.22
N GLN A 19 -1.78 -2.28 -29.16
CA GLN A 19 -3.23 -2.14 -29.26
C GLN A 19 -3.92 -3.42 -29.74
N SER A 20 -3.29 -4.20 -30.63
CA SER A 20 -3.82 -5.48 -31.09
C SER A 20 -3.80 -6.55 -30.00
N PHE A 21 -2.80 -6.51 -29.10
CA PHE A 21 -2.75 -7.40 -27.93
C PHE A 21 -3.81 -7.03 -26.87
N SER A 22 -4.04 -5.74 -26.62
CA SER A 22 -5.06 -5.30 -25.68
C SER A 22 -6.49 -5.52 -26.21
N ALA A 23 -6.72 -5.33 -27.51
CA ALA A 23 -8.04 -5.57 -28.10
C ALA A 23 -8.43 -7.06 -28.13
N ASN A 24 -7.46 -7.97 -28.32
CA ASN A 24 -7.73 -9.42 -28.29
C ASN A 24 -7.98 -10.00 -26.89
N VAL A 25 -7.48 -9.34 -25.83
CA VAL A 25 -7.78 -9.74 -24.43
C VAL A 25 -9.20 -9.32 -24.02
N TYR A 26 -9.73 -8.22 -24.58
CA TYR A 26 -11.09 -7.73 -24.26
C TYR A 26 -12.20 -8.27 -25.18
N ALA A 27 -11.87 -8.90 -26.33
CA ALA A 27 -12.86 -9.33 -27.33
C ALA A 27 -13.31 -10.80 -27.18
N ALA A 28 -12.78 -11.53 -26.22
CA ALA A 28 -13.11 -12.94 -26.09
C ALA A 28 -13.75 -13.25 -24.73
N THR A 29 -15.02 -12.94 -24.55
CA THR A 29 -15.90 -13.89 -23.86
C THR A 29 -17.31 -13.41 -23.58
N PRO A 30 -18.29 -13.80 -24.39
CA PRO A 30 -19.61 -14.11 -23.83
C PRO A 30 -19.88 -15.61 -23.67
N ARG A 31 -18.88 -16.49 -23.83
CA ARG A 31 -19.17 -17.94 -23.96
C ARG A 31 -18.47 -18.85 -22.92
N GLY A 32 -17.79 -18.33 -21.92
CA GLY A 32 -17.13 -19.13 -20.88
C GLY A 32 -15.89 -19.93 -21.35
N ILE A 33 -15.08 -20.38 -20.43
CA ILE A 33 -13.85 -21.14 -20.64
C ILE A 33 -14.21 -22.63 -20.77
N PRO A 34 -13.86 -23.33 -21.86
CA PRO A 34 -14.07 -24.78 -21.99
C PRO A 34 -13.36 -25.53 -20.86
N SER A 35 -14.05 -26.40 -20.17
CA SER A 35 -13.53 -27.14 -19.04
C SER A 35 -14.25 -28.48 -18.86
N GLY A 36 -13.63 -29.35 -18.06
CA GLY A 36 -14.19 -30.62 -17.63
C GLY A 36 -13.82 -30.93 -16.20
N GLY A 37 -14.64 -31.75 -15.55
CA GLY A 37 -14.42 -32.19 -14.19
C GLY A 37 -14.81 -33.65 -13.99
N LYS A 38 -14.26 -34.28 -12.95
CA LYS A 38 -14.50 -35.65 -12.52
C LYS A 38 -14.79 -35.70 -11.05
N GLY A 39 -15.62 -36.65 -10.61
CA GLY A 39 -15.93 -36.83 -9.20
C GLY A 39 -16.76 -38.08 -8.94
N ALA A 40 -16.95 -38.42 -7.69
CA ALA A 40 -17.79 -39.56 -7.30
C ALA A 40 -19.27 -39.33 -7.72
N THR A 41 -19.70 -38.10 -7.72
CA THR A 41 -21.04 -37.66 -8.12
C THR A 41 -20.98 -36.58 -9.19
N GLU A 42 -22.08 -36.31 -9.87
CA GLU A 42 -22.16 -35.19 -10.83
C GLU A 42 -21.89 -33.85 -10.18
N ALA A 43 -22.38 -33.61 -8.95
CA ALA A 43 -22.10 -32.39 -8.22
C ALA A 43 -20.60 -32.23 -7.92
N ALA A 44 -19.92 -33.29 -7.50
CA ALA A 44 -18.47 -33.28 -7.29
C ALA A 44 -17.69 -33.06 -8.59
N ALA A 45 -18.18 -33.58 -9.72
CA ALA A 45 -17.56 -33.35 -11.02
C ALA A 45 -17.74 -31.89 -11.49
N ILE A 46 -18.86 -31.25 -11.20
CA ILE A 46 -19.08 -29.81 -11.46
C ILE A 46 -18.15 -28.95 -10.60
N GLU A 47 -17.99 -29.28 -9.31
CA GLU A 47 -17.06 -28.55 -8.43
C GLU A 47 -15.60 -28.70 -8.89
N ASP A 48 -15.18 -29.90 -9.31
CA ASP A 48 -13.84 -30.13 -9.90
C ASP A 48 -13.64 -29.34 -11.21
N MET A 49 -14.68 -29.24 -12.05
CA MET A 49 -14.65 -28.42 -13.27
C MET A 49 -14.46 -26.94 -12.96
N LYS A 50 -15.15 -26.38 -11.96
CA LYS A 50 -15.00 -25.00 -11.50
C LYS A 50 -13.59 -24.74 -11.00
N LEU A 51 -13.14 -25.58 -10.05
CA LEU A 51 -11.84 -25.46 -9.41
C LEU A 51 -10.68 -25.58 -10.43
N SER A 52 -10.74 -26.53 -11.34
CA SER A 52 -9.74 -26.72 -12.38
C SER A 52 -9.68 -25.54 -13.35
N THR A 53 -10.83 -24.91 -13.63
CA THR A 53 -10.90 -23.70 -14.47
C THR A 53 -10.18 -22.54 -13.76
N ILE A 54 -10.51 -22.28 -12.52
CA ILE A 54 -9.87 -21.20 -11.75
C ILE A 54 -8.36 -21.44 -11.59
N LYS A 55 -7.92 -22.66 -11.23
CA LYS A 55 -6.50 -23.01 -11.18
C LYS A 55 -5.75 -22.71 -12.48
N ARG A 56 -6.37 -23.01 -13.62
CA ARG A 56 -5.78 -22.73 -14.94
C ARG A 56 -5.69 -21.24 -15.23
N VAL A 57 -6.70 -20.47 -14.87
CA VAL A 57 -6.70 -19.00 -15.02
C VAL A 57 -5.65 -18.35 -14.10
N LEU A 58 -5.63 -18.73 -12.83
CA LEU A 58 -4.66 -18.23 -11.88
C LEU A 58 -3.22 -18.52 -12.29
N ALA A 59 -2.97 -19.72 -12.86
CA ALA A 59 -1.66 -20.10 -13.37
C ALA A 59 -1.17 -19.25 -14.56
N GLN A 60 -2.03 -18.45 -15.18
CA GLN A 60 -1.69 -17.53 -16.27
C GLN A 60 -1.38 -16.12 -15.76
N ILE A 61 -1.86 -15.75 -14.57
CA ILE A 61 -1.81 -14.39 -14.04
C ILE A 61 -0.98 -14.27 -12.75
N THR A 62 -0.61 -15.38 -12.14
CA THR A 62 0.24 -15.41 -10.93
C THR A 62 1.13 -16.64 -10.91
N GLU A 63 2.23 -16.56 -10.17
CA GLU A 63 3.12 -17.70 -9.96
C GLU A 63 2.41 -18.79 -9.16
N ARG A 64 2.55 -20.07 -9.60
CA ARG A 64 2.07 -21.22 -8.85
C ARG A 64 2.94 -21.43 -7.62
N SER A 65 2.32 -21.55 -6.48
CA SER A 65 2.99 -21.82 -5.23
C SER A 65 2.18 -22.78 -4.38
N ASP A 66 2.85 -23.68 -3.68
CA ASP A 66 2.23 -24.56 -2.70
C ASP A 66 2.19 -23.93 -1.30
N ASP A 67 2.78 -22.75 -1.12
CA ASP A 67 2.70 -21.99 0.12
C ASP A 67 1.24 -21.56 0.39
N PRO A 68 0.64 -21.99 1.52
CA PRO A 68 -0.73 -21.62 1.88
C PRO A 68 -0.99 -20.11 1.99
N ALA A 69 0.05 -19.32 2.26
CA ALA A 69 -0.02 -17.87 2.35
C ALA A 69 0.06 -17.18 0.98
N SER A 70 0.53 -17.88 -0.06
CA SER A 70 0.70 -17.30 -1.39
C SER A 70 -0.63 -16.78 -1.97
N PRO A 71 -0.58 -15.70 -2.79
CA PRO A 71 -1.77 -15.21 -3.48
C PRO A 71 -2.49 -16.28 -4.29
N TYR A 72 -1.72 -17.20 -4.93
CA TYR A 72 -2.27 -18.32 -5.67
C TYR A 72 -3.16 -19.22 -4.80
N GLN A 73 -2.67 -19.67 -3.63
CA GLN A 73 -3.44 -20.54 -2.74
C GLN A 73 -4.63 -19.83 -2.07
N GLN A 74 -4.47 -18.56 -1.73
CA GLN A 74 -5.57 -17.78 -1.16
C GLN A 74 -6.71 -17.59 -2.17
N LEU A 75 -6.41 -17.31 -3.43
CA LEU A 75 -7.43 -17.21 -4.49
C LEU A 75 -8.10 -18.55 -4.79
N ILE A 76 -7.36 -19.66 -4.73
CA ILE A 76 -7.95 -21.00 -4.87
C ILE A 76 -9.01 -21.26 -3.79
N LYS A 77 -8.80 -20.83 -2.55
CA LYS A 77 -9.80 -20.99 -1.47
C LYS A 77 -11.11 -20.24 -1.78
N LEU A 78 -11.02 -19.18 -2.56
CA LEU A 78 -12.16 -18.32 -2.93
C LEU A 78 -12.75 -18.67 -4.30
N TYR A 79 -12.37 -19.80 -4.93
CA TYR A 79 -12.69 -20.10 -6.32
C TYR A 79 -14.17 -19.95 -6.68
N ASN A 80 -15.09 -20.33 -5.80
CA ASN A 80 -16.53 -20.24 -6.04
C ASN A 80 -17.04 -18.81 -6.19
N SER A 81 -16.42 -17.83 -5.51
CA SER A 81 -16.82 -16.42 -5.62
C SER A 81 -16.51 -15.82 -6.99
N PHE A 82 -15.55 -16.41 -7.70
CA PHE A 82 -15.11 -15.97 -9.03
C PHE A 82 -15.88 -16.63 -10.17
N ILE A 83 -16.78 -17.57 -9.87
CA ILE A 83 -17.63 -18.19 -10.88
C ILE A 83 -18.87 -17.33 -11.08
N ASP A 84 -19.15 -16.96 -12.34
CA ASP A 84 -20.40 -16.31 -12.71
C ASP A 84 -21.46 -17.34 -13.09
N LYS A 85 -21.16 -18.20 -14.09
CA LYS A 85 -22.07 -19.25 -14.56
C LYS A 85 -21.33 -20.52 -14.93
N VAL A 86 -22.05 -21.65 -14.86
CA VAL A 86 -21.57 -22.96 -15.32
C VAL A 86 -22.55 -23.52 -16.30
N HIS A 87 -22.09 -23.80 -17.54
CA HIS A 87 -22.85 -24.41 -18.60
C HIS A 87 -22.35 -25.84 -18.81
N VAL A 88 -23.12 -26.83 -18.35
CA VAL A 88 -22.79 -28.25 -18.54
C VAL A 88 -23.31 -28.68 -19.88
N GLU A 89 -22.42 -29.08 -20.81
CA GLU A 89 -22.74 -29.51 -22.17
C GLU A 89 -22.89 -31.04 -22.26
N LYS A 90 -22.04 -31.78 -21.52
CA LYS A 90 -22.09 -33.25 -21.50
C LYS A 90 -21.95 -33.78 -20.08
N ARG A 91 -22.64 -34.87 -19.82
CA ARG A 91 -22.62 -35.61 -18.55
C ARG A 91 -22.47 -37.07 -18.81
N GLY A 92 -21.76 -37.81 -17.97
CA GLY A 92 -21.62 -39.25 -18.07
C GLY A 92 -21.13 -39.87 -16.78
N LYS A 93 -21.19 -41.20 -16.76
CA LYS A 93 -20.62 -42.02 -15.70
C LYS A 93 -19.77 -43.11 -16.30
N ASN A 94 -18.68 -43.44 -15.62
CA ASN A 94 -17.84 -44.62 -15.95
C ASN A 94 -17.47 -45.33 -14.65
N SER A 95 -16.63 -46.35 -14.72
CA SER A 95 -16.16 -47.11 -13.57
C SER A 95 -15.44 -46.26 -12.52
N SER A 96 -14.93 -45.09 -12.88
CA SER A 96 -14.20 -44.16 -12.01
C SER A 96 -15.09 -43.07 -11.42
N GLY A 97 -16.39 -43.04 -11.72
CA GLY A 97 -17.33 -42.02 -11.20
C GLY A 97 -18.02 -41.22 -12.30
N ALA A 98 -18.54 -40.07 -11.93
CA ALA A 98 -19.18 -39.13 -12.85
C ALA A 98 -18.14 -38.19 -13.51
N PHE A 99 -18.44 -37.79 -14.75
CA PHE A 99 -17.71 -36.76 -15.44
C PHE A 99 -18.66 -35.74 -16.10
N VAL A 100 -18.20 -34.49 -16.18
CA VAL A 100 -18.89 -33.41 -16.86
C VAL A 100 -17.93 -32.66 -17.77
N THR A 101 -18.43 -32.16 -18.89
CA THR A 101 -17.72 -31.20 -19.74
C THR A 101 -18.64 -30.03 -20.05
N GLY A 102 -18.08 -28.86 -20.26
CA GLY A 102 -18.86 -27.67 -20.55
C GLY A 102 -18.05 -26.41 -20.54
N ARG A 103 -18.66 -25.30 -20.11
CA ARG A 103 -18.03 -23.99 -20.04
C ARG A 103 -18.30 -23.36 -18.72
N VAL A 104 -17.28 -22.64 -18.21
CA VAL A 104 -17.33 -21.87 -16.96
C VAL A 104 -17.10 -20.42 -17.29
N GLU A 105 -18.09 -19.58 -17.02
CA GLU A 105 -17.96 -18.12 -17.06
C GLU A 105 -17.37 -17.64 -15.74
N ILE A 106 -16.35 -16.77 -15.83
CA ILE A 106 -15.64 -16.27 -14.66
C ILE A 106 -15.72 -14.75 -14.58
N LYS A 107 -15.68 -14.23 -13.37
CA LYS A 107 -15.57 -12.81 -13.04
C LYS A 107 -14.09 -12.41 -13.03
N TYR A 108 -13.51 -12.26 -14.20
CA TYR A 108 -12.07 -12.02 -14.36
C TYR A 108 -11.61 -10.73 -13.66
N ALA A 109 -12.42 -9.66 -13.70
CA ALA A 109 -12.12 -8.40 -13.01
C ALA A 109 -12.03 -8.58 -11.49
N ASP A 110 -12.90 -9.41 -10.90
CA ASP A 110 -12.87 -9.70 -9.46
C ASP A 110 -11.62 -10.49 -9.08
N ILE A 111 -11.18 -11.42 -9.94
CA ILE A 111 -9.91 -12.15 -9.73
C ILE A 111 -8.73 -11.19 -9.77
N GLN A 112 -8.67 -10.27 -10.73
CA GLN A 112 -7.58 -9.30 -10.84
C GLN A 112 -7.55 -8.36 -9.65
N LEU A 113 -8.71 -7.88 -9.19
CA LEU A 113 -8.83 -7.04 -8.01
C LEU A 113 -8.34 -7.77 -6.74
N ALA A 114 -8.83 -9.00 -6.53
CA ALA A 114 -8.44 -9.82 -5.39
C ALA A 114 -6.95 -10.19 -5.43
N LEU A 115 -6.41 -10.52 -6.61
CA LEU A 115 -4.98 -10.78 -6.79
C LEU A 115 -4.14 -9.54 -6.43
N GLY A 116 -4.53 -8.37 -6.92
CA GLY A 116 -3.83 -7.12 -6.60
C GLY A 116 -3.80 -6.82 -5.11
N GLN A 117 -4.88 -7.10 -4.40
CA GLN A 117 -4.94 -6.95 -2.93
C GLN A 117 -4.06 -7.99 -2.23
N LEU A 118 -4.15 -9.27 -2.61
CA LEU A 118 -3.38 -10.35 -1.97
C LEU A 118 -1.87 -10.23 -2.23
N VAL A 119 -1.47 -9.80 -3.42
CA VAL A 119 -0.05 -9.53 -3.72
C VAL A 119 0.48 -8.43 -2.81
N LYS A 120 -0.28 -7.35 -2.61
CA LYS A 120 0.10 -6.29 -1.68
C LYS A 120 0.24 -6.81 -0.24
N ILE A 121 -0.74 -7.60 0.24
CA ILE A 121 -0.73 -8.18 1.59
C ILE A 121 0.44 -9.18 1.72
N PHE A 122 0.68 -10.01 0.72
CA PHE A 122 1.77 -10.98 0.72
C PHE A 122 3.13 -10.28 0.81
N HIS A 123 3.36 -9.26 -0.01
CA HIS A 123 4.57 -8.44 0.06
C HIS A 123 4.69 -7.69 1.39
N ALA A 124 3.60 -7.22 1.95
CA ALA A 124 3.59 -6.57 3.27
C ALA A 124 3.96 -7.54 4.41
N ASN A 125 3.63 -8.84 4.28
CA ASN A 125 3.93 -9.89 5.26
C ASN A 125 5.31 -10.52 5.05
N ASP A 126 5.82 -10.51 3.81
CA ASP A 126 7.09 -11.13 3.46
C ASP A 126 8.24 -10.11 3.48
N VAL A 127 8.68 -9.75 4.69
CA VAL A 127 10.02 -9.20 4.99
C VAL A 127 10.23 -7.69 4.86
N THR A 128 9.63 -6.97 3.94
CA THR A 128 9.84 -5.52 3.84
C THR A 128 8.52 -4.77 3.91
N ARG A 129 8.12 -4.44 5.12
CA ARG A 129 6.97 -3.56 5.35
C ARG A 129 7.36 -2.15 4.94
N GLU A 130 7.11 -1.82 3.68
CA GLU A 130 7.44 -0.51 3.13
C GLU A 130 6.47 0.55 3.65
N VAL A 131 7.07 1.61 4.18
CA VAL A 131 6.36 2.73 4.82
C VAL A 131 6.79 4.03 4.17
N TYR A 132 5.84 4.88 3.87
CA TYR A 132 6.11 6.29 3.57
C TYR A 132 6.01 7.12 4.85
N VAL A 133 6.98 8.00 5.05
CA VAL A 133 7.02 8.96 6.17
C VAL A 133 6.93 10.38 5.64
N PHE A 134 5.87 11.06 6.01
CA PHE A 134 5.61 12.46 5.67
C PHE A 134 5.26 13.21 6.96
N VAL A 135 6.26 13.52 7.78
CA VAL A 135 6.08 14.32 8.99
C VAL A 135 6.84 15.62 8.82
N ARG A 136 6.10 16.73 8.71
CA ARG A 136 6.66 18.06 8.51
C ARG A 136 6.71 18.85 9.80
N PHE A 137 7.62 19.81 9.87
CA PHE A 137 7.66 20.81 10.91
C PHE A 137 6.85 22.05 10.49
N VAL A 138 6.10 22.62 11.42
CA VAL A 138 5.34 23.87 11.23
C VAL A 138 5.74 24.85 12.31
N GLY A 139 6.33 25.97 11.91
CA GLY A 139 6.77 27.02 12.84
C GLY A 139 7.34 28.22 12.10
N ASN A 140 7.45 29.35 12.80
CA ASN A 140 8.05 30.56 12.26
C ASN A 140 9.57 30.53 12.43
N VAL A 141 10.24 29.79 11.54
CA VAL A 141 11.70 29.54 11.58
C VAL A 141 12.30 29.81 10.18
N THR A 142 13.62 29.93 10.12
CA THR A 142 14.32 30.04 8.83
C THR A 142 14.22 28.71 8.04
N GLU A 143 14.40 28.79 6.73
CA GLU A 143 14.39 27.58 5.89
C GLU A 143 15.46 26.56 6.29
N GLU A 144 16.62 27.02 6.75
CA GLU A 144 17.69 26.16 7.23
C GLU A 144 17.29 25.42 8.51
N GLN A 145 16.68 26.15 9.47
CA GLN A 145 16.15 25.56 10.70
C GLN A 145 15.03 24.56 10.42
N LEU A 146 14.15 24.89 9.46
CA LEU A 146 13.07 24.02 9.01
C LEU A 146 13.59 22.70 8.47
N ARG A 147 14.56 22.75 7.54
CA ARG A 147 15.20 21.55 6.97
C ARG A 147 15.93 20.74 8.04
N SER A 148 16.62 21.40 8.95
CA SER A 148 17.28 20.74 10.08
C SER A 148 16.29 20.00 10.97
N ALA A 149 15.17 20.64 11.29
CA ALA A 149 14.10 20.06 12.09
C ALA A 149 13.49 18.82 11.41
N GLU A 150 13.15 18.91 10.12
CA GLU A 150 12.61 17.79 9.37
C GLU A 150 13.57 16.63 9.21
N ASN A 151 14.87 16.91 9.05
CA ASN A 151 15.88 15.86 9.08
C ASN A 151 15.95 15.16 10.44
N VAL A 152 15.86 15.89 11.55
CA VAL A 152 15.81 15.29 12.89
C VAL A 152 14.58 14.39 13.04
N ILE A 153 13.40 14.88 12.65
CA ILE A 153 12.16 14.06 12.65
C ILE A 153 12.37 12.78 11.85
N LEU A 154 12.78 12.93 10.60
CA LEU A 154 12.98 11.81 9.69
C LEU A 154 13.94 10.78 10.29
N GLN A 155 15.08 11.20 10.81
CA GLN A 155 16.05 10.29 11.42
C GLN A 155 15.49 9.53 12.63
N ARG A 156 14.62 10.15 13.43
CA ARG A 156 13.97 9.47 14.55
C ARG A 156 12.98 8.40 14.07
N TYR A 157 12.17 8.73 13.07
CA TYR A 157 11.27 7.75 12.43
C TYR A 157 12.05 6.62 11.73
N LEU A 158 13.08 6.95 10.94
CA LEU A 158 13.92 5.96 10.25
C LEU A 158 14.53 4.96 11.23
N THR A 159 15.15 5.46 12.31
CA THR A 159 15.79 4.62 13.32
C THR A 159 14.75 3.68 13.95
N ARG A 160 13.62 4.23 14.39
CA ARG A 160 12.61 3.46 15.11
C ARG A 160 11.91 2.42 14.24
N LEU A 161 11.56 2.79 13.01
CA LEU A 161 10.94 1.91 12.04
C LEU A 161 11.90 0.78 11.64
N LYS A 162 13.17 1.09 11.38
CA LYS A 162 14.20 0.09 11.05
C LYS A 162 14.43 -0.93 12.16
N GLU A 163 14.46 -0.50 13.42
CA GLU A 163 14.56 -1.40 14.59
C GLU A 163 13.42 -2.43 14.62
N ASN A 164 12.25 -2.08 14.06
CA ASN A 164 11.06 -2.91 14.01
C ASN A 164 10.82 -3.54 12.61
N LYS A 165 11.86 -3.63 11.78
CA LYS A 165 11.86 -4.27 10.45
C LYS A 165 10.94 -3.59 9.42
N PHE A 166 10.64 -2.30 9.57
CA PHE A 166 10.02 -1.49 8.54
C PHE A 166 11.09 -0.82 7.68
N VAL A 167 10.78 -0.64 6.40
CA VAL A 167 11.63 0.08 5.43
C VAL A 167 10.95 1.37 5.04
N VAL A 168 11.62 2.51 5.22
CA VAL A 168 11.11 3.80 4.76
C VAL A 168 11.48 3.99 3.30
N ALA A 169 10.52 3.82 2.40
CA ALA A 169 10.74 3.79 0.97
C ALA A 169 11.02 5.18 0.37
N ASN A 170 10.60 6.27 1.03
CA ASN A 170 10.83 7.65 0.57
C ASN A 170 11.95 8.38 1.34
N ALA A 171 12.84 7.67 2.02
CA ALA A 171 13.84 8.26 2.91
C ALA A 171 14.71 9.32 2.22
N ASP A 172 15.13 9.07 0.98
CA ASP A 172 16.02 9.96 0.22
C ASP A 172 15.28 11.14 -0.43
N GLU A 173 13.96 11.05 -0.60
CA GLU A 173 13.17 12.02 -1.35
C GLU A 173 12.25 12.88 -0.47
N VAL A 174 11.99 12.44 0.76
CA VAL A 174 10.95 13.00 1.62
C VAL A 174 11.11 14.51 1.85
N ILE A 175 12.31 15.01 2.07
CA ILE A 175 12.56 16.44 2.30
C ILE A 175 12.18 17.27 1.05
N GLY A 176 12.52 16.77 -0.15
CA GLY A 176 12.11 17.40 -1.40
C GLY A 176 10.60 17.37 -1.61
N GLN A 177 9.94 16.28 -1.23
CA GLN A 177 8.50 16.11 -1.31
C GLN A 177 7.77 17.00 -0.28
N LEU A 178 8.28 17.14 0.94
CA LEU A 178 7.73 18.04 1.97
C LEU A 178 7.75 19.49 1.53
N ASN A 179 8.75 19.94 0.78
CA ASN A 179 8.81 21.30 0.24
C ASN A 179 7.59 21.65 -0.64
N GLN A 180 7.00 20.64 -1.32
CA GLN A 180 5.81 20.84 -2.15
C GLN A 180 4.53 21.04 -1.31
N THR A 181 4.56 20.71 -0.03
CA THR A 181 3.39 20.73 0.87
C THR A 181 3.34 21.96 1.79
N ARG A 182 4.29 22.88 1.68
CA ARG A 182 4.43 24.04 2.60
C ARG A 182 3.19 24.93 2.69
N SER A 183 2.52 25.13 1.57
CA SER A 183 1.30 25.96 1.49
C SER A 183 -0.01 25.20 1.72
N MET A 184 0.06 23.91 1.92
CA MET A 184 -1.11 23.06 2.11
C MET A 184 -1.56 23.10 3.57
N ASP A 185 -2.88 23.18 3.79
CA ASP A 185 -3.44 22.82 5.10
C ASP A 185 -3.26 21.32 5.40
N PHE A 186 -3.59 20.89 6.62
CA PHE A 186 -3.37 19.50 7.01
C PHE A 186 -4.18 18.50 6.17
N ASN A 187 -5.43 18.82 5.83
CA ASN A 187 -6.27 17.94 4.99
C ASN A 187 -5.74 17.81 3.56
N GLN A 188 -5.28 18.91 2.97
CA GLN A 188 -4.63 18.92 1.65
C GLN A 188 -3.33 18.11 1.69
N PHE A 189 -2.57 18.23 2.77
CA PHE A 189 -1.35 17.45 2.98
C PHE A 189 -1.64 15.95 3.07
N VAL A 190 -2.64 15.54 3.85
CA VAL A 190 -3.10 14.13 3.90
C VAL A 190 -3.54 13.64 2.52
N ALA A 191 -4.26 14.45 1.76
CA ALA A 191 -4.69 14.10 0.41
C ALA A 191 -3.49 13.92 -0.55
N PHE A 192 -2.49 14.80 -0.47
CA PHE A 192 -1.24 14.68 -1.23
C PHE A 192 -0.52 13.36 -0.92
N VAL A 193 -0.36 13.03 0.37
CA VAL A 193 0.29 11.78 0.78
C VAL A 193 -0.47 10.56 0.28
N LYS A 194 -1.81 10.55 0.38
CA LYS A 194 -2.64 9.47 -0.18
C LYS A 194 -2.45 9.31 -1.69
N GLN A 195 -2.31 10.41 -2.43
CA GLN A 195 -2.04 10.37 -3.86
C GLN A 195 -0.66 9.78 -4.15
N LYS A 196 0.38 10.26 -3.47
CA LYS A 196 1.76 9.75 -3.63
C LYS A 196 1.86 8.26 -3.32
N THR A 197 1.17 7.79 -2.30
CA THR A 197 1.15 6.38 -1.93
C THR A 197 0.44 5.52 -2.98
N LYS A 198 -0.61 6.04 -3.63
CA LYS A 198 -1.29 5.32 -4.73
C LYS A 198 -0.41 5.11 -5.96
N GLU A 199 0.55 6.00 -6.20
CA GLU A 199 1.53 5.88 -7.30
C GLU A 199 2.50 4.70 -7.05
N ASN A 200 2.64 4.24 -5.79
CA ASN A 200 3.53 3.17 -5.37
C ASN A 200 2.76 2.07 -4.63
N PRO A 201 2.22 1.09 -5.34
CA PRO A 201 1.33 0.07 -4.76
C PRO A 201 2.00 -0.87 -3.76
N GLU A 202 3.33 -0.85 -3.63
CA GLU A 202 4.09 -1.66 -2.67
C GLU A 202 4.06 -1.07 -1.25
N ILE A 203 3.70 0.21 -1.11
CA ILE A 203 3.64 0.87 0.19
C ILE A 203 2.44 0.35 0.99
N CYS A 204 2.71 -0.30 2.10
CA CYS A 204 1.67 -0.84 2.98
C CYS A 204 1.14 0.18 4.00
N THR A 205 1.97 1.16 4.38
CA THR A 205 1.62 2.16 5.39
C THR A 205 2.11 3.55 4.97
N ALA A 206 1.32 4.58 5.24
CA ALA A 206 1.76 5.98 5.18
C ALA A 206 1.63 6.62 6.57
N ILE A 207 2.69 7.27 7.02
CA ILE A 207 2.71 8.11 8.21
C ILE A 207 2.68 9.55 7.73
N VAL A 208 1.65 10.30 8.11
CA VAL A 208 1.46 11.70 7.71
C VAL A 208 1.17 12.53 8.95
N GLY A 209 1.90 13.63 9.12
CA GLY A 209 1.69 14.46 10.29
C GLY A 209 2.46 15.76 10.34
N GLU A 210 2.18 16.51 11.38
CA GLU A 210 2.81 17.78 11.69
C GLU A 210 3.30 17.81 13.12
N ILE A 211 4.48 18.40 13.31
CA ILE A 211 4.98 18.82 14.62
C ILE A 211 5.05 20.33 14.58
N ARG A 212 4.22 20.97 15.40
CA ARG A 212 4.08 22.42 15.45
C ARG A 212 4.74 22.98 16.71
N MET A 213 5.50 24.06 16.54
CA MET A 213 5.90 24.87 17.66
C MET A 213 4.70 25.76 18.05
N ALA A 214 4.00 25.44 19.12
CA ALA A 214 2.68 25.99 19.36
C ALA A 214 2.69 27.32 20.11
N LYS A 215 3.48 27.50 21.14
CA LYS A 215 3.52 28.74 21.93
C LYS A 215 4.76 28.89 22.80
N GLU A 216 5.21 30.12 22.86
CA GLU A 216 6.10 30.62 23.92
C GLU A 216 5.24 31.44 24.88
N LEU A 217 5.15 31.02 26.14
CA LEU A 217 4.53 31.78 27.20
C LEU A 217 5.63 32.35 28.09
N GLU A 218 5.81 33.67 28.04
CA GLU A 218 6.76 34.39 28.90
C GLU A 218 6.24 34.48 30.34
N HIS A 219 7.11 34.18 31.28
CA HIS A 219 6.91 34.32 32.72
C HIS A 219 8.01 35.20 33.31
N ALA A 220 7.83 35.63 34.54
CA ALA A 220 8.85 36.45 35.23
C ALA A 220 10.23 35.76 35.30
N ASP A 221 10.24 34.43 35.35
CA ASP A 221 11.45 33.61 35.58
C ASP A 221 11.90 32.83 34.35
N GLY A 222 11.20 32.95 33.19
CA GLY A 222 11.55 32.21 31.99
C GLY A 222 10.46 32.12 30.96
N VAL A 223 10.60 31.16 30.01
CA VAL A 223 9.67 30.91 28.92
C VAL A 223 9.22 29.46 28.99
N THR A 224 7.92 29.22 28.89
CA THR A 224 7.37 27.88 28.66
C THR A 224 7.09 27.70 27.17
N MET A 225 7.71 26.71 26.58
CA MET A 225 7.53 26.33 25.17
C MET A 225 6.75 25.05 25.07
N SER A 226 5.95 24.92 24.01
CA SER A 226 5.23 23.65 23.68
C SER A 226 5.39 23.28 22.23
N CYS A 227 5.51 21.97 21.97
CA CYS A 227 5.35 21.38 20.65
C CYS A 227 4.06 20.56 20.63
N GLU A 228 3.20 20.82 19.67
CA GLU A 228 2.01 20.01 19.40
C GLU A 228 2.27 19.04 18.24
N MET A 229 1.74 17.84 18.34
CA MET A 229 1.92 16.80 17.35
C MET A 229 0.55 16.28 16.93
N GLU A 230 0.32 16.25 15.62
CA GLU A 230 -0.86 15.64 15.00
C GLU A 230 -0.36 14.69 13.91
N ILE A 231 -0.44 13.37 14.14
CA ILE A 231 0.20 12.38 13.27
C ILE A 231 -0.72 11.19 13.07
N HIS A 232 -1.07 10.93 11.81
CA HIS A 232 -1.87 9.79 11.41
C HIS A 232 -0.98 8.71 10.77
N SER A 233 -1.19 7.45 11.12
CA SER A 233 -0.71 6.32 10.34
C SER A 233 -1.87 5.65 9.62
N LEU A 234 -1.69 5.36 8.33
CA LEU A 234 -2.74 4.94 7.41
C LEU A 234 -2.40 3.57 6.81
N ASP A 235 -3.36 2.65 6.82
CA ASP A 235 -3.28 1.39 6.09
C ASP A 235 -3.57 1.62 4.60
N CYS A 236 -2.53 1.64 3.79
CA CYS A 236 -2.63 1.90 2.35
C CYS A 236 -3.27 0.73 1.59
N LEU A 237 -3.27 -0.47 2.15
CA LEU A 237 -3.87 -1.66 1.58
C LEU A 237 -5.39 -1.71 1.83
N ASN A 238 -5.87 -1.01 2.87
CA ASN A 238 -7.27 -0.98 3.26
C ASN A 238 -7.86 0.44 3.13
N ASN A 239 -7.80 0.98 1.93
CA ASN A 239 -8.41 2.28 1.58
C ASN A 239 -8.02 3.45 2.52
N PHE A 240 -6.79 3.46 3.00
CA PHE A 240 -6.26 4.49 3.91
C PHE A 240 -7.02 4.59 5.24
N THR A 241 -7.47 3.44 5.75
CA THR A 241 -8.03 3.37 7.12
C THR A 241 -6.97 3.80 8.13
N ILE A 242 -7.36 4.61 9.09
CA ILE A 242 -6.46 5.07 10.14
C ILE A 242 -6.09 3.88 11.03
N ILE A 243 -4.78 3.63 11.17
CA ILE A 243 -4.21 2.64 12.11
C ILE A 243 -4.07 3.27 13.48
N GLU A 244 -3.51 4.47 13.52
CA GLU A 244 -3.29 5.28 14.71
C GLU A 244 -3.53 6.74 14.39
N ASP A 245 -4.23 7.41 15.29
CA ASP A 245 -4.44 8.85 15.31
C ASP A 245 -3.77 9.37 16.58
N TYR A 246 -2.58 9.95 16.41
CA TYR A 246 -1.75 10.39 17.50
C TYR A 246 -1.80 11.91 17.64
N ASP A 247 -2.48 12.36 18.67
CA ASP A 247 -2.43 13.73 19.15
C ASP A 247 -1.60 13.80 20.45
N GLY A 248 -0.60 14.67 20.47
CA GLY A 248 0.29 14.79 21.59
C GLY A 248 0.86 16.20 21.76
N SER A 249 1.39 16.45 22.92
CA SER A 249 2.14 17.68 23.19
C SER A 249 3.32 17.41 24.10
N GLU A 250 4.42 18.13 23.85
CA GLU A 250 5.58 18.20 24.73
C GLU A 250 5.74 19.63 25.23
N VAL A 251 6.01 19.78 26.51
CA VAL A 251 6.14 21.08 27.16
C VAL A 251 7.47 21.17 27.91
N LEU A 252 8.11 22.32 27.81
CA LEU A 252 9.37 22.59 28.49
C LEU A 252 9.39 24.06 29.01
N SER A 253 9.72 24.25 30.26
CA SER A 253 9.96 25.59 30.86
C SER A 253 11.44 25.80 31.02
N VAL A 254 11.95 26.90 30.48
CA VAL A 254 13.40 27.25 30.46
C VAL A 254 13.63 28.70 30.80
N PRO A 255 14.82 29.06 31.34
CA PRO A 255 15.20 30.45 31.48
C PRO A 255 15.20 31.17 30.13
N SER A 256 14.77 32.44 30.10
CA SER A 256 14.60 33.22 28.86
C SER A 256 15.86 33.33 27.99
N MET A 257 17.04 33.21 28.59
CA MET A 257 18.33 33.26 27.87
C MET A 257 18.61 32.04 26.97
N ASP A 258 17.89 30.94 27.15
CA ASP A 258 18.21 29.64 26.54
C ASP A 258 17.15 29.14 25.54
N VAL A 259 16.15 29.96 25.22
CA VAL A 259 14.98 29.58 24.38
C VAL A 259 15.40 28.86 23.08
N ASN A 260 16.36 29.42 22.34
CA ASN A 260 16.79 28.85 21.06
C ASN A 260 17.45 27.47 21.22
N ARG A 261 18.20 27.26 22.26
CA ARG A 261 18.90 26.01 22.57
C ARG A 261 17.90 24.92 22.96
N TYR A 262 16.97 25.26 23.82
CA TYR A 262 15.99 24.30 24.33
C TYR A 262 14.80 24.04 23.38
N GLY A 263 14.54 24.94 22.45
CA GLY A 263 13.54 24.71 21.37
C GLY A 263 13.86 23.46 20.55
N MET A 264 15.13 23.31 20.15
CA MET A 264 15.57 22.11 19.43
C MET A 264 15.46 20.83 20.27
N PHE A 265 15.77 20.92 21.57
CA PHE A 265 15.64 19.77 22.48
C PHE A 265 14.18 19.34 22.66
N LEU A 266 13.26 20.29 22.84
CA LEU A 266 11.82 20.02 22.94
C LEU A 266 11.29 19.34 21.68
N PHE A 267 11.69 19.86 20.54
CA PHE A 267 11.33 19.35 19.24
C PHE A 267 11.86 17.91 18.99
N GLU A 268 13.12 17.66 19.35
CA GLU A 268 13.70 16.31 19.28
C GLU A 268 12.94 15.33 20.19
N LYS A 269 12.55 15.76 21.39
CA LYS A 269 11.74 14.97 22.32
C LYS A 269 10.37 14.63 21.70
N ALA A 270 9.71 15.61 21.08
CA ALA A 270 8.45 15.41 20.38
C ALA A 270 8.59 14.37 19.25
N ALA A 271 9.65 14.45 18.45
CA ALA A 271 9.93 13.49 17.39
C ALA A 271 10.19 12.07 17.93
N VAL A 272 10.89 11.93 19.04
CA VAL A 272 11.14 10.65 19.72
C VAL A 272 9.85 10.06 20.26
N THR A 273 9.03 10.86 20.95
CA THR A 273 7.77 10.39 21.57
C THR A 273 6.78 9.94 20.48
N SER A 274 6.58 10.76 19.45
CA SER A 274 5.64 10.44 18.37
C SER A 274 6.09 9.24 17.55
N SER A 275 7.37 9.18 17.15
CA SER A 275 7.89 8.03 16.37
C SER A 275 7.77 6.72 17.14
N LYS A 276 7.95 6.74 18.47
CA LYS A 276 7.74 5.57 19.32
C LYS A 276 6.28 5.14 19.32
N SER A 277 5.36 6.04 19.63
CA SER A 277 3.91 5.71 19.69
C SER A 277 3.41 5.14 18.37
N ILE A 278 3.69 5.83 17.26
CA ILE A 278 3.28 5.39 15.93
C ILE A 278 3.88 4.03 15.59
N THR A 279 5.19 3.81 15.82
CA THR A 279 5.82 2.52 15.49
C THR A 279 5.27 1.39 16.35
N ASP A 280 5.05 1.61 17.64
CA ASP A 280 4.48 0.59 18.54
C ASP A 280 3.06 0.19 18.09
N SER A 281 2.25 1.13 17.62
CA SER A 281 0.92 0.86 17.05
C SER A 281 0.99 0.12 15.72
N LEU A 282 1.92 0.48 14.83
CA LEU A 282 2.15 -0.24 13.58
C LEU A 282 2.57 -1.69 13.81
N VAL A 283 3.48 -1.94 14.75
CA VAL A 283 3.92 -3.30 15.12
C VAL A 283 2.73 -4.14 15.57
N LYS A 284 1.89 -3.61 16.46
CA LYS A 284 0.68 -4.30 16.94
C LYS A 284 -0.30 -4.58 15.81
N TYR A 285 -0.55 -3.59 14.96
CA TYR A 285 -1.50 -3.70 13.86
C TYR A 285 -1.09 -4.78 12.84
N TRP A 286 0.16 -4.73 12.38
CA TRP A 286 0.67 -5.67 11.38
C TRP A 286 0.96 -7.07 11.93
N ALA A 287 1.10 -7.22 13.26
CA ALA A 287 1.21 -8.54 13.89
C ALA A 287 -0.13 -9.29 13.97
N GLN A 288 -1.26 -8.59 13.82
CA GLN A 288 -2.61 -9.16 13.88
C GLN A 288 -3.20 -9.49 12.50
N LYS A 289 -2.54 -9.03 11.43
CA LYS A 289 -2.90 -9.31 10.03
C LYS A 289 -2.06 -10.40 9.40
#